data_3825c4c3707f224c4de3f1ba34156bd0
#
_entry.id   3825c4c3707f224c4de3f1ba34156bd0
#
_cell.length_a   1.000
_cell.length_b   1.000
_cell.length_c   1.000
_cell.angle_alpha   90.00
_cell.angle_beta   90.00
_cell.angle_gamma   90.00
#
_symmetry.space_group_name_H-M   'P 1'
#
loop_
_entity.id
_entity.type
_entity.pdbx_description
1 polymer ?
#
loop_
_entity_poly.entity_id
_entity_poly.type
_entity_poly.pdbx_seq_one_letter_code
_entity_poly.pdbx_strand_id
1 'polypeptide(L)'
;MRTHYCGELNESHIDQTVSLCGWVHRRRDHGGVIFLDLRDRDGITQVVFDPDTVETFATAEQIRNEFVVRVQGRVRMRPEGTANAEMSTGKIEVLGKELEILNAADTPPFQLDEHMAVHEDIRLRNRFIDLRRPEMLGRMKMRSQITSSIRRYLDENGFLDIETPILTRATPEGARDYLVPSRTHPGKFFALPQSPQLFKQLLMVSGLDRYYQVAKCFRDEDLRADRQPEFTQIDIETSFLDENEIMAISETMIREVFSKHLGVDLPAFPRMTYEEAVSKYGIDRPDLRIPMQLVDIADLMKSVEFKVFNAPANDPDSRVVVLKVDGGAVLSRKQIDAYTDFVAIYGARGLAWIKVNDIDGGIEGLQSPILKFMPEEVVNSVLKRTEAKTGDILFFGADKASIVNEAIGALRVKVGEDLEMLECEWAPVWVVDFPMFEYDDKEGRYTSVHHPFTAPSCTPDELVDNPGKALSRAYDMVLNGTELGGGSIRINKTDMQQAVFKILGISPEEADEKFGFLLNGLRYGCPPHGGIAFGLDRLVMMMTGTQSIRDVIAFPKTQSAACLLTNAPGEVNNRQLRELNIRLREQPKAAEGQESRSE
;
A
#
# COMPACT_ATOMS: atom_id res chain seq x y z
N MET A 1 -1.72 -2.97 -40.11
CA MET A 1 -1.36 -4.35 -39.81
C MET A 1 -2.56 -5.07 -39.14
N ARG A 2 -3.17 -4.55 -38.09
CA ARG A 2 -4.42 -5.08 -37.52
C ARG A 2 -5.62 -4.17 -37.82
N THR A 3 -6.82 -4.73 -37.94
CA THR A 3 -8.08 -3.98 -38.04
C THR A 3 -8.82 -3.91 -36.71
N HIS A 4 -8.73 -4.97 -35.88
CA HIS A 4 -9.40 -5.10 -34.59
C HIS A 4 -8.46 -5.72 -33.55
N TYR A 5 -8.74 -5.49 -32.27
CA TYR A 5 -8.18 -6.30 -31.19
C TYR A 5 -8.95 -7.62 -31.05
N CYS A 6 -8.27 -8.65 -30.55
CA CYS A 6 -8.87 -9.98 -30.40
C CYS A 6 -10.12 -9.96 -29.51
N GLY A 7 -10.09 -9.23 -28.39
CA GLY A 7 -11.23 -9.14 -27.47
C GLY A 7 -12.40 -8.25 -27.92
N GLU A 8 -12.22 -7.45 -28.96
CA GLU A 8 -13.29 -6.57 -29.49
C GLU A 8 -14.31 -7.32 -30.36
N LEU A 9 -13.93 -8.49 -30.88
CA LEU A 9 -14.77 -9.23 -31.79
C LEU A 9 -16.01 -9.81 -31.10
N ASN A 10 -17.14 -9.70 -31.77
CA ASN A 10 -18.42 -10.21 -31.31
C ASN A 10 -19.35 -10.51 -32.50
N GLU A 11 -20.60 -10.86 -32.23
CA GLU A 11 -21.58 -11.27 -33.23
C GLU A 11 -21.87 -10.18 -34.31
N SER A 12 -21.64 -8.90 -34.02
CA SER A 12 -21.81 -7.81 -34.99
C SER A 12 -20.77 -7.78 -36.11
N HIS A 13 -19.68 -8.54 -35.93
CA HIS A 13 -18.58 -8.65 -36.90
C HIS A 13 -18.72 -9.87 -37.82
N ILE A 14 -19.82 -10.66 -37.71
CA ILE A 14 -20.03 -11.83 -38.56
C ILE A 14 -19.95 -11.44 -40.01
N ASP A 15 -19.35 -12.31 -40.83
CA ASP A 15 -19.05 -12.19 -42.24
C ASP A 15 -18.05 -11.08 -42.63
N GLN A 16 -17.59 -10.28 -41.70
CA GLN A 16 -16.51 -9.32 -41.95
C GLN A 16 -15.15 -10.04 -42.05
N THR A 17 -14.30 -9.54 -42.95
CA THR A 17 -12.89 -9.93 -43.02
C THR A 17 -12.10 -9.04 -42.08
N VAL A 18 -11.43 -9.64 -41.12
CA VAL A 18 -10.61 -8.96 -40.11
C VAL A 18 -9.15 -9.36 -40.21
N SER A 19 -8.25 -8.46 -39.81
CA SER A 19 -6.83 -8.75 -39.62
C SER A 19 -6.50 -8.60 -38.15
N LEU A 20 -6.03 -9.67 -37.52
CA LEU A 20 -5.64 -9.75 -36.11
C LEU A 20 -4.13 -9.93 -35.99
N CYS A 21 -3.55 -9.35 -34.94
CA CYS A 21 -2.15 -9.56 -34.57
C CYS A 21 -2.06 -9.83 -33.07
N GLY A 22 -1.33 -10.86 -32.68
CA GLY A 22 -1.18 -11.22 -31.27
C GLY A 22 -0.23 -12.38 -31.06
N TRP A 23 -0.25 -12.89 -29.84
CA TRP A 23 0.48 -14.06 -29.41
C TRP A 23 -0.41 -15.29 -29.44
N VAL A 24 0.12 -16.42 -29.89
CA VAL A 24 -0.57 -17.71 -29.84
C VAL A 24 -0.57 -18.20 -28.41
N HIS A 25 -1.72 -18.09 -27.74
CA HIS A 25 -1.89 -18.56 -26.36
C HIS A 25 -1.91 -20.08 -26.30
N ARG A 26 -2.68 -20.72 -27.19
CA ARG A 26 -2.79 -22.17 -27.28
C ARG A 26 -3.00 -22.62 -28.72
N ARG A 27 -2.34 -23.72 -29.12
CA ARG A 27 -2.59 -24.44 -30.35
C ARG A 27 -3.20 -25.80 -30.04
N ARG A 28 -4.24 -26.17 -30.77
CA ARG A 28 -4.89 -27.50 -30.72
C ARG A 28 -5.05 -28.03 -32.12
N ASP A 29 -4.90 -29.34 -32.27
CA ASP A 29 -5.11 -30.06 -33.52
C ASP A 29 -6.18 -31.12 -33.26
N HIS A 30 -7.29 -31.05 -33.96
CA HIS A 30 -8.41 -31.95 -33.82
C HIS A 30 -8.89 -32.43 -35.20
N GLY A 31 -8.53 -33.66 -35.54
CA GLY A 31 -9.02 -34.30 -36.76
C GLY A 31 -8.60 -33.61 -38.06
N GLY A 32 -7.42 -33.01 -38.10
CA GLY A 32 -6.92 -32.30 -39.26
C GLY A 32 -7.39 -30.84 -39.40
N VAL A 33 -7.98 -30.27 -38.35
CA VAL A 33 -8.28 -28.84 -38.26
C VAL A 33 -7.45 -28.24 -37.13
N ILE A 34 -6.76 -27.13 -37.40
CA ILE A 34 -5.92 -26.44 -36.42
C ILE A 34 -6.69 -25.27 -35.81
N PHE A 35 -6.75 -25.23 -34.49
CA PHE A 35 -7.32 -24.16 -33.70
C PHE A 35 -6.21 -23.40 -33.00
N LEU A 36 -6.16 -22.06 -33.19
CA LEU A 36 -5.29 -21.15 -32.46
C LEU A 36 -6.13 -20.22 -31.59
N ASP A 37 -5.84 -20.19 -30.29
CA ASP A 37 -6.32 -19.14 -29.42
C ASP A 37 -5.32 -17.97 -29.51
N LEU A 38 -5.69 -16.94 -30.28
CA LEU A 38 -4.87 -15.75 -30.49
C LEU A 38 -5.17 -14.71 -29.42
N ARG A 39 -4.15 -14.28 -28.69
CA ARG A 39 -4.25 -13.36 -27.56
C ARG A 39 -3.59 -12.02 -27.88
N ASP A 40 -4.24 -10.95 -27.50
CA ASP A 40 -3.64 -9.63 -27.39
C ASP A 40 -4.01 -8.95 -26.04
N ARG A 41 -3.80 -7.65 -25.93
CA ARG A 41 -4.08 -6.92 -24.67
C ARG A 41 -5.56 -6.85 -24.30
N ASP A 42 -6.48 -7.06 -25.25
CA ASP A 42 -7.92 -6.88 -25.03
C ASP A 42 -8.68 -8.19 -24.90
N GLY A 43 -8.04 -9.32 -25.24
CA GLY A 43 -8.64 -10.63 -25.03
C GLY A 43 -8.08 -11.72 -25.92
N ILE A 44 -8.84 -12.78 -26.04
CA ILE A 44 -8.50 -13.98 -26.81
C ILE A 44 -9.62 -14.23 -27.82
N THR A 45 -9.22 -14.57 -29.07
CA THR A 45 -10.15 -15.03 -30.11
C THR A 45 -9.66 -16.34 -30.69
N GLN A 46 -10.57 -17.30 -30.87
CA GLN A 46 -10.26 -18.55 -31.59
C GLN A 46 -10.15 -18.27 -33.09
N VAL A 47 -9.07 -18.76 -33.67
CA VAL A 47 -8.87 -18.80 -35.13
C VAL A 47 -8.80 -20.25 -35.56
N VAL A 48 -9.47 -20.57 -36.68
CA VAL A 48 -9.58 -21.92 -37.21
C VAL A 48 -8.92 -21.98 -38.59
N PHE A 49 -8.10 -22.98 -38.82
CA PHE A 49 -7.47 -23.27 -40.11
C PHE A 49 -7.91 -24.64 -40.62
N ASP A 50 -8.62 -24.65 -41.74
CA ASP A 50 -9.07 -25.85 -42.40
C ASP A 50 -7.98 -26.33 -43.41
N PRO A 51 -7.85 -27.63 -43.63
CA PRO A 51 -6.87 -28.20 -44.58
C PRO A 51 -7.08 -27.78 -46.05
N ASP A 52 -8.24 -27.21 -46.37
CA ASP A 52 -8.57 -26.73 -47.69
C ASP A 52 -7.67 -25.56 -48.17
N THR A 53 -7.01 -24.86 -47.25
CA THR A 53 -6.02 -23.82 -47.50
C THR A 53 -4.60 -24.36 -47.28
N VAL A 54 -4.06 -25.11 -48.20
CA VAL A 54 -2.84 -25.94 -48.06
C VAL A 54 -1.64 -25.13 -47.52
N GLU A 55 -1.33 -23.96 -48.08
CA GLU A 55 -0.17 -23.15 -47.69
C GLU A 55 -0.32 -22.56 -46.28
N THR A 56 -1.52 -22.03 -45.95
CA THR A 56 -1.82 -21.47 -44.64
C THR A 56 -1.86 -22.56 -43.58
N PHE A 57 -2.39 -23.73 -43.92
CA PHE A 57 -2.43 -24.90 -43.04
C PHE A 57 -1.03 -25.38 -42.69
N ALA A 58 -0.14 -25.52 -43.67
CA ALA A 58 1.26 -25.90 -43.49
C ALA A 58 2.01 -24.90 -42.56
N THR A 59 1.67 -23.61 -42.66
CA THR A 59 2.21 -22.60 -41.77
C THR A 59 1.65 -22.78 -40.36
N ALA A 60 0.35 -23.06 -40.20
CA ALA A 60 -0.31 -23.30 -38.91
C ALA A 60 0.24 -24.53 -38.17
N GLU A 61 0.70 -25.58 -38.91
CA GLU A 61 1.37 -26.75 -38.33
C GLU A 61 2.68 -26.42 -37.59
N GLN A 62 3.40 -25.39 -38.05
CA GLN A 62 4.69 -24.97 -37.49
C GLN A 62 4.56 -24.11 -36.24
N ILE A 63 3.38 -23.55 -35.99
CA ILE A 63 3.14 -22.62 -34.89
C ILE A 63 3.28 -23.32 -33.53
N ARG A 64 3.86 -22.60 -32.59
CA ARG A 64 3.98 -22.95 -31.18
C ARG A 64 3.38 -21.84 -30.32
N ASN A 65 3.16 -22.14 -29.03
CA ASN A 65 2.70 -21.15 -28.08
C ASN A 65 3.65 -19.96 -28.03
N GLU A 66 3.10 -18.79 -27.81
CA GLU A 66 3.77 -17.48 -27.74
C GLU A 66 4.43 -17.00 -29.05
N PHE A 67 4.26 -17.70 -30.17
CA PHE A 67 4.61 -17.12 -31.48
C PHE A 67 3.76 -15.88 -31.71
N VAL A 68 4.36 -14.84 -32.27
CA VAL A 68 3.66 -13.63 -32.71
C VAL A 68 3.23 -13.82 -34.15
N VAL A 69 1.92 -13.71 -34.38
CA VAL A 69 1.35 -13.95 -35.70
C VAL A 69 0.44 -12.83 -36.17
N ARG A 70 0.31 -12.69 -37.48
CA ARG A 70 -0.77 -11.97 -38.12
C ARG A 70 -1.70 -12.97 -38.81
N VAL A 71 -2.98 -12.84 -38.54
CA VAL A 71 -4.03 -13.64 -39.16
C VAL A 71 -4.99 -12.75 -39.91
N GLN A 72 -5.31 -13.05 -41.14
CA GLN A 72 -6.44 -12.47 -41.84
C GLN A 72 -7.50 -13.55 -42.07
N GLY A 73 -8.76 -13.27 -41.73
CA GLY A 73 -9.82 -14.25 -41.84
C GLY A 73 -11.20 -13.65 -41.71
N ARG A 74 -12.21 -14.48 -41.98
CA ARG A 74 -13.62 -14.11 -41.86
C ARG A 74 -14.16 -14.49 -40.49
N VAL A 75 -14.84 -13.58 -39.83
CA VAL A 75 -15.56 -13.87 -38.57
C VAL A 75 -16.81 -14.68 -38.90
N ARG A 76 -17.03 -15.76 -38.13
CA ARG A 76 -18.24 -16.60 -38.21
C ARG A 76 -18.70 -17.02 -36.82
N MET A 77 -19.96 -17.46 -36.73
CA MET A 77 -20.44 -18.16 -35.53
C MET A 77 -19.68 -19.48 -35.37
N ARG A 78 -19.39 -19.85 -34.13
CA ARG A 78 -18.92 -21.21 -33.85
C ARG A 78 -20.01 -22.24 -34.19
N PRO A 79 -19.66 -23.46 -34.59
CA PRO A 79 -20.62 -24.53 -34.80
C PRO A 79 -21.51 -24.72 -33.56
N GLU A 80 -22.73 -25.17 -33.78
CA GLU A 80 -23.72 -25.40 -32.71
C GLU A 80 -23.12 -26.36 -31.63
N GLY A 81 -23.28 -26.01 -30.36
CA GLY A 81 -22.73 -26.77 -29.23
C GLY A 81 -21.25 -26.55 -28.92
N THR A 82 -20.52 -25.69 -29.67
CA THR A 82 -19.09 -25.43 -29.44
C THR A 82 -18.79 -24.03 -28.88
N ALA A 83 -19.84 -23.26 -28.54
CA ALA A 83 -19.68 -21.97 -27.89
C ALA A 83 -18.97 -22.14 -26.54
N ASN A 84 -18.00 -21.23 -26.23
CA ASN A 84 -17.26 -21.25 -24.97
C ASN A 84 -17.68 -20.07 -24.09
N ALA A 85 -18.39 -20.34 -23.01
CA ALA A 85 -18.87 -19.31 -22.08
C ALA A 85 -17.74 -18.63 -21.28
N GLU A 86 -16.56 -19.23 -21.18
CA GLU A 86 -15.42 -18.68 -20.46
C GLU A 86 -14.65 -17.61 -21.26
N MET A 87 -14.95 -17.45 -22.56
CA MET A 87 -14.33 -16.46 -23.42
C MET A 87 -15.37 -15.38 -23.79
N SER A 88 -15.01 -14.12 -23.68
CA SER A 88 -15.86 -13.00 -24.14
C SER A 88 -16.23 -13.10 -25.62
N THR A 89 -15.34 -13.65 -26.44
CA THR A 89 -15.52 -13.92 -27.88
C THR A 89 -16.03 -15.34 -28.18
N GLY A 90 -16.44 -16.08 -27.17
CA GLY A 90 -16.65 -17.53 -27.24
C GLY A 90 -17.82 -18.00 -28.11
N LYS A 91 -18.68 -17.09 -28.61
CA LYS A 91 -19.74 -17.40 -29.58
C LYS A 91 -19.26 -17.36 -31.02
N ILE A 92 -18.16 -16.66 -31.29
CA ILE A 92 -17.61 -16.47 -32.63
C ILE A 92 -16.21 -17.11 -32.76
N GLU A 93 -15.79 -17.29 -33.97
CA GLU A 93 -14.41 -17.65 -34.34
C GLU A 93 -14.02 -16.99 -35.66
N VAL A 94 -12.73 -16.94 -35.93
CA VAL A 94 -12.21 -16.43 -37.20
C VAL A 94 -11.76 -17.60 -38.08
N LEU A 95 -12.37 -17.77 -39.24
CA LEU A 95 -11.88 -18.69 -40.28
C LEU A 95 -10.66 -18.06 -40.96
N GLY A 96 -9.47 -18.53 -40.58
CA GLY A 96 -8.19 -18.01 -41.08
C GLY A 96 -7.97 -18.33 -42.53
N LYS A 97 -7.67 -17.30 -43.33
CA LYS A 97 -7.35 -17.40 -44.76
C LYS A 97 -5.87 -17.15 -45.06
N GLU A 98 -5.27 -16.20 -44.30
CA GLU A 98 -3.86 -15.88 -44.37
C GLU A 98 -3.24 -15.95 -42.98
N LEU A 99 -2.03 -16.45 -42.90
CA LEU A 99 -1.27 -16.58 -41.67
C LEU A 99 0.17 -16.25 -41.91
N GLU A 100 0.69 -15.28 -41.16
CA GLU A 100 2.10 -14.88 -41.21
C GLU A 100 2.71 -14.99 -39.81
N ILE A 101 3.81 -15.69 -39.69
CA ILE A 101 4.63 -15.71 -38.48
C ILE A 101 5.47 -14.43 -38.46
N LEU A 102 5.12 -13.48 -37.63
CA LEU A 102 5.85 -12.23 -37.45
C LEU A 102 7.13 -12.45 -36.63
N ASN A 103 7.06 -13.32 -35.64
CA ASN A 103 8.20 -13.73 -34.83
C ASN A 103 7.94 -15.09 -34.16
N ALA A 104 8.91 -15.99 -34.27
CA ALA A 104 8.89 -17.24 -33.51
C ALA A 104 9.38 -17.01 -32.07
N ALA A 105 8.85 -17.80 -31.13
CA ALA A 105 9.23 -17.73 -29.73
C ALA A 105 9.90 -19.03 -29.28
N ASP A 106 10.86 -18.92 -28.38
CA ASP A 106 11.32 -20.04 -27.57
C ASP A 106 10.23 -20.43 -26.55
N THR A 107 10.36 -21.63 -25.97
CA THR A 107 9.45 -22.06 -24.92
C THR A 107 9.55 -21.12 -23.70
N PRO A 108 8.44 -20.49 -23.26
CA PRO A 108 8.45 -19.64 -22.09
C PRO A 108 8.92 -20.36 -20.82
N PRO A 109 9.57 -19.68 -19.87
CA PRO A 109 10.06 -20.28 -18.64
C PRO A 109 8.94 -20.76 -17.69
N PHE A 110 7.70 -20.32 -17.93
CA PHE A 110 6.47 -20.75 -17.25
C PHE A 110 5.26 -20.56 -18.15
N GLN A 111 4.19 -21.26 -17.85
CA GLN A 111 2.92 -21.12 -18.58
C GLN A 111 2.19 -19.84 -18.17
N LEU A 112 1.47 -19.24 -19.12
CA LEU A 112 0.78 -17.95 -18.95
C LEU A 112 -0.70 -18.14 -18.61
N ASP A 113 -1.10 -19.33 -18.16
CA ASP A 113 -2.45 -19.61 -17.70
C ASP A 113 -2.73 -18.92 -16.35
N GLU A 114 -3.98 -18.53 -16.14
CA GLU A 114 -4.45 -18.03 -14.84
C GLU A 114 -4.24 -19.11 -13.76
N HIS A 115 -4.00 -18.67 -12.54
CA HIS A 115 -3.88 -19.52 -11.34
C HIS A 115 -2.65 -20.47 -11.24
N MET A 116 -1.69 -20.38 -12.14
CA MET A 116 -0.44 -21.11 -11.93
C MET A 116 0.43 -20.41 -10.88
N ALA A 117 0.72 -21.13 -9.81
CA ALA A 117 1.67 -20.70 -8.78
C ALA A 117 3.09 -20.75 -9.35
N VAL A 118 3.63 -19.59 -9.74
CA VAL A 118 5.03 -19.43 -10.18
C VAL A 118 5.77 -18.65 -9.11
N HIS A 119 6.95 -19.15 -8.73
CA HIS A 119 7.79 -18.46 -7.74
C HIS A 119 8.10 -17.01 -8.15
N GLU A 120 8.03 -16.07 -7.21
CA GLU A 120 8.15 -14.64 -7.49
C GLU A 120 9.43 -14.28 -8.24
N ASP A 121 10.58 -14.86 -7.88
CA ASP A 121 11.87 -14.58 -8.53
C ASP A 121 11.87 -14.93 -10.03
N ILE A 122 11.20 -16.03 -10.42
CA ILE A 122 11.08 -16.43 -11.82
C ILE A 122 10.19 -15.42 -12.56
N ARG A 123 9.08 -14.99 -11.95
CA ARG A 123 8.20 -13.97 -12.48
C ARG A 123 8.92 -12.63 -12.67
N LEU A 124 9.68 -12.18 -11.65
CA LEU A 124 10.39 -10.92 -11.68
C LEU A 124 11.57 -10.92 -12.68
N ARG A 125 12.27 -12.05 -12.82
CA ARG A 125 13.34 -12.22 -13.81
C ARG A 125 12.82 -12.17 -15.25
N ASN A 126 11.61 -12.67 -15.47
CA ASN A 126 10.94 -12.72 -16.75
C ASN A 126 9.67 -11.85 -16.77
N ARG A 127 9.74 -10.67 -16.15
CA ARG A 127 8.59 -9.81 -15.91
C ARG A 127 7.84 -9.42 -17.18
N PHE A 128 8.53 -9.27 -18.30
CA PHE A 128 7.92 -8.97 -19.61
C PHE A 128 7.04 -10.12 -20.13
N ILE A 129 7.28 -11.36 -19.68
CA ILE A 129 6.39 -12.51 -19.94
C ILE A 129 5.26 -12.54 -18.91
N ASP A 130 5.57 -12.35 -17.62
CA ASP A 130 4.59 -12.33 -16.54
C ASP A 130 3.49 -11.28 -16.78
N LEU A 131 3.84 -10.12 -17.32
CA LEU A 131 2.89 -9.06 -17.70
C LEU A 131 1.91 -9.45 -18.82
N ARG A 132 2.13 -10.56 -19.53
CA ARG A 132 1.18 -11.11 -20.52
C ARG A 132 0.07 -11.92 -19.87
N ARG A 133 0.21 -12.33 -18.61
CA ARG A 133 -0.81 -13.08 -17.90
C ARG A 133 -2.05 -12.22 -17.71
N PRO A 134 -3.27 -12.77 -17.85
CA PRO A 134 -4.51 -12.02 -17.80
C PRO A 134 -4.66 -11.17 -16.54
N GLU A 135 -4.35 -11.74 -15.36
CA GLU A 135 -4.44 -11.03 -14.08
C GLU A 135 -3.45 -9.86 -13.98
N MET A 136 -2.21 -10.04 -14.48
CA MET A 136 -1.22 -8.98 -14.46
C MET A 136 -1.57 -7.85 -15.45
N LEU A 137 -2.01 -8.23 -16.63
CA LEU A 137 -2.50 -7.29 -17.64
C LEU A 137 -3.71 -6.51 -17.12
N GLY A 138 -4.66 -7.20 -16.47
CA GLY A 138 -5.83 -6.59 -15.83
C GLY A 138 -5.45 -5.54 -14.80
N ARG A 139 -4.46 -5.85 -13.92
CA ARG A 139 -3.95 -4.90 -12.92
C ARG A 139 -3.30 -3.68 -13.56
N MET A 140 -2.52 -3.85 -14.63
CA MET A 140 -1.91 -2.72 -15.36
C MET A 140 -2.96 -1.85 -16.06
N LYS A 141 -4.00 -2.45 -16.65
CA LYS A 141 -5.14 -1.73 -17.22
C LYS A 141 -5.88 -0.94 -16.15
N MET A 142 -6.20 -1.57 -15.01
CA MET A 142 -6.87 -0.93 -13.88
C MET A 142 -6.06 0.26 -13.37
N ARG A 143 -4.74 0.09 -13.16
CA ARG A 143 -3.83 1.18 -12.79
C ARG A 143 -3.91 2.36 -13.75
N SER A 144 -3.86 2.09 -15.05
CA SER A 144 -3.95 3.13 -16.08
C SER A 144 -5.29 3.87 -16.05
N GLN A 145 -6.39 3.13 -15.88
CA GLN A 145 -7.76 3.66 -15.84
C GLN A 145 -8.00 4.51 -14.58
N ILE A 146 -7.54 4.05 -13.40
CA ILE A 146 -7.59 4.79 -12.14
C ILE A 146 -6.83 6.11 -12.29
N THR A 147 -5.57 6.05 -12.74
CA THR A 147 -4.74 7.24 -12.93
C THR A 147 -5.40 8.25 -13.89
N SER A 148 -5.97 7.78 -15.00
CA SER A 148 -6.68 8.63 -15.96
C SER A 148 -7.95 9.26 -15.37
N SER A 149 -8.67 8.54 -14.49
CA SER A 149 -9.86 9.07 -13.83
C SER A 149 -9.52 10.13 -12.80
N ILE A 150 -8.48 9.91 -12.00
CA ILE A 150 -7.97 10.89 -11.03
C ILE A 150 -7.51 12.17 -11.74
N ARG A 151 -6.73 12.06 -12.82
CA ARG A 151 -6.30 13.23 -13.62
C ARG A 151 -7.50 14.02 -14.12
N ARG A 152 -8.49 13.35 -14.72
CA ARG A 152 -9.70 14.00 -15.21
C ARG A 152 -10.46 14.74 -14.11
N TYR A 153 -10.66 14.07 -12.97
CA TYR A 153 -11.32 14.68 -11.81
C TYR A 153 -10.61 15.95 -11.35
N LEU A 154 -9.29 15.90 -11.22
CA LEU A 154 -8.48 17.04 -10.77
C LEU A 154 -8.48 18.18 -11.80
N ASP A 155 -8.36 17.88 -13.11
CA ASP A 155 -8.44 18.85 -14.19
C ASP A 155 -9.81 19.57 -14.21
N GLU A 156 -10.90 18.82 -14.06
CA GLU A 156 -12.29 19.33 -14.01
C GLU A 156 -12.53 20.20 -12.75
N ASN A 157 -11.77 19.99 -11.69
CA ASN A 157 -11.80 20.78 -10.46
C ASN A 157 -10.75 21.93 -10.43
N GLY A 158 -10.14 22.25 -11.57
CA GLY A 158 -9.25 23.40 -11.75
C GLY A 158 -7.84 23.22 -11.20
N PHE A 159 -7.40 21.97 -11.00
CA PHE A 159 -6.02 21.68 -10.64
C PHE A 159 -5.11 21.69 -11.86
N LEU A 160 -3.87 22.09 -11.67
CA LEU A 160 -2.83 22.13 -12.69
C LEU A 160 -1.84 20.98 -12.47
N ASP A 161 -1.62 20.15 -13.50
CA ASP A 161 -0.59 19.09 -13.49
C ASP A 161 0.79 19.73 -13.74
N ILE A 162 1.59 19.88 -12.70
CA ILE A 162 2.90 20.54 -12.74
C ILE A 162 3.99 19.56 -12.29
N GLU A 163 4.97 19.34 -13.16
CA GLU A 163 6.14 18.53 -12.83
C GLU A 163 7.12 19.28 -11.92
N THR A 164 7.67 18.57 -10.95
CA THR A 164 8.71 19.06 -10.04
C THR A 164 10.02 18.33 -10.31
N PRO A 165 11.19 18.91 -9.94
CA PRO A 165 12.49 18.27 -10.21
C PRO A 165 12.65 16.91 -9.55
N ILE A 166 13.20 15.94 -10.30
CA ILE A 166 13.67 14.63 -9.78
C ILE A 166 15.10 14.76 -9.23
N LEU A 167 15.97 15.55 -9.89
CA LEU A 167 17.29 15.86 -9.37
C LEU A 167 17.19 17.07 -8.45
N THR A 168 17.11 16.86 -7.16
CA THR A 168 16.93 17.91 -6.15
C THR A 168 18.02 17.83 -5.08
N ARG A 169 17.84 18.55 -4.00
CA ARG A 169 18.68 18.51 -2.82
C ARG A 169 18.13 17.51 -1.81
N ALA A 170 19.02 16.87 -1.04
CA ALA A 170 18.63 16.03 0.08
C ALA A 170 17.79 16.82 1.10
N THR A 171 16.64 16.25 1.48
CA THR A 171 15.72 16.84 2.45
C THR A 171 15.35 15.77 3.48
N PRO A 172 15.46 16.07 4.79
CA PRO A 172 15.13 15.11 5.83
C PRO A 172 13.61 15.01 5.99
N GLU A 173 12.98 14.06 5.31
CA GLU A 173 11.54 13.77 5.40
C GLU A 173 11.24 12.43 6.11
N GLY A 174 12.21 11.89 6.86
CA GLY A 174 12.04 10.65 7.64
C GLY A 174 12.78 9.44 7.08
N ALA A 175 12.74 9.18 5.78
CA ALA A 175 13.53 8.11 5.13
C ALA A 175 14.93 8.61 4.73
N ARG A 176 15.82 7.69 4.34
CA ARG A 176 17.10 8.05 3.73
C ARG A 176 16.91 8.40 2.26
N ASP A 177 17.71 9.38 1.78
CA ASP A 177 17.70 9.81 0.39
C ASP A 177 18.60 8.93 -0.48
N TYR A 178 18.16 8.63 -1.71
CA TYR A 178 19.04 8.15 -2.77
C TYR A 178 19.88 9.29 -3.31
N LEU A 179 21.22 9.16 -3.29
CA LEU A 179 22.15 10.19 -3.71
C LEU A 179 22.65 9.93 -5.14
N VAL A 180 22.67 10.97 -5.96
CA VAL A 180 23.16 10.94 -7.34
C VAL A 180 24.36 11.89 -7.45
N PRO A 181 25.59 11.38 -7.72
CA PRO A 181 26.77 12.23 -7.81
C PRO A 181 26.72 13.14 -9.03
N SER A 182 27.18 14.38 -8.87
CA SER A 182 27.26 15.37 -9.95
C SER A 182 28.62 15.35 -10.64
N ARG A 183 28.64 15.08 -11.94
CA ARG A 183 29.88 15.17 -12.74
C ARG A 183 30.38 16.59 -12.90
N THR A 184 29.45 17.56 -13.00
CA THR A 184 29.78 18.98 -13.23
C THR A 184 30.16 19.73 -11.96
N HIS A 185 29.83 19.18 -10.80
CA HIS A 185 30.16 19.75 -9.48
C HIS A 185 30.84 18.67 -8.62
N PRO A 186 32.16 18.48 -8.76
CA PRO A 186 32.91 17.44 -8.05
C PRO A 186 32.68 17.50 -6.53
N GLY A 187 32.43 16.33 -5.91
CA GLY A 187 32.15 16.22 -4.48
C GLY A 187 30.74 16.65 -4.05
N LYS A 188 29.88 17.07 -4.98
CA LYS A 188 28.48 17.38 -4.72
C LYS A 188 27.54 16.32 -5.29
N PHE A 189 26.38 16.17 -4.63
CA PHE A 189 25.37 15.18 -4.97
C PHE A 189 24.01 15.84 -5.13
N PHE A 190 23.24 15.37 -6.09
CA PHE A 190 21.79 15.48 -6.06
C PHE A 190 21.21 14.38 -5.17
N ALA A 191 19.98 14.57 -4.72
CA ALA A 191 19.16 13.55 -4.12
C ALA A 191 17.92 13.31 -4.97
N LEU A 192 17.40 12.07 -4.97
CA LEU A 192 16.09 11.77 -5.52
C LEU A 192 15.01 12.13 -4.49
N PRO A 193 13.88 12.75 -4.89
CA PRO A 193 12.91 13.29 -3.96
C PRO A 193 12.14 12.17 -3.23
N GLN A 194 11.96 12.31 -1.93
CA GLN A 194 11.08 11.44 -1.14
C GLN A 194 9.60 11.78 -1.41
N SER A 195 9.33 13.04 -1.70
CA SER A 195 8.07 13.61 -2.18
C SER A 195 8.33 15.00 -2.79
N PRO A 196 7.38 15.58 -3.55
CA PRO A 196 7.52 16.95 -4.04
C PRO A 196 7.20 18.03 -2.99
N GLN A 197 7.23 17.74 -1.70
CA GLN A 197 6.72 18.55 -0.59
C GLN A 197 7.18 20.01 -0.64
N LEU A 198 8.47 20.28 -0.80
CA LEU A 198 9.00 21.64 -0.77
C LEU A 198 8.64 22.43 -2.03
N PHE A 199 8.62 21.77 -3.18
CA PHE A 199 8.30 22.41 -4.45
C PHE A 199 6.81 22.74 -4.56
N LYS A 200 5.91 21.84 -4.13
CA LYS A 200 4.48 22.13 -4.17
C LYS A 200 4.09 23.32 -3.28
N GLN A 201 4.74 23.50 -2.12
CA GLN A 201 4.56 24.71 -1.30
C GLN A 201 5.04 25.97 -2.03
N LEU A 202 6.18 25.91 -2.74
CA LEU A 202 6.64 27.02 -3.57
C LEU A 202 5.69 27.34 -4.73
N LEU A 203 5.01 26.34 -5.30
CA LEU A 203 3.98 26.55 -6.32
C LEU A 203 2.78 27.32 -5.76
N MET A 204 2.41 27.07 -4.49
CA MET A 204 1.39 27.88 -3.79
C MET A 204 1.85 29.32 -3.59
N VAL A 205 3.09 29.53 -3.14
CA VAL A 205 3.70 30.88 -3.05
C VAL A 205 3.73 31.56 -4.43
N SER A 206 3.87 30.79 -5.50
CA SER A 206 3.87 31.28 -6.88
C SER A 206 2.48 31.62 -7.43
N GLY A 207 1.41 31.38 -6.66
CA GLY A 207 0.04 31.70 -7.04
C GLY A 207 -0.62 30.68 -7.99
N LEU A 208 -0.09 29.45 -8.07
CA LEU A 208 -0.69 28.40 -8.91
C LEU A 208 -1.94 27.75 -8.28
N ASP A 209 -2.29 28.12 -7.07
CA ASP A 209 -3.53 27.93 -6.33
C ASP A 209 -3.96 26.45 -6.13
N ARG A 210 -4.06 25.65 -7.19
CA ARG A 210 -4.39 24.24 -7.16
C ARG A 210 -3.42 23.43 -8.02
N TYR A 211 -2.61 22.65 -7.37
CA TYR A 211 -1.57 21.83 -8.00
C TYR A 211 -1.87 20.34 -7.79
N TYR A 212 -1.56 19.52 -8.78
CA TYR A 212 -1.34 18.10 -8.59
C TYR A 212 -0.20 17.58 -9.46
N GLN A 213 0.30 16.40 -9.11
CA GLN A 213 1.27 15.66 -9.90
C GLN A 213 1.13 14.15 -9.64
N VAL A 214 1.23 13.35 -10.70
CA VAL A 214 1.47 11.90 -10.56
C VAL A 214 2.99 11.72 -10.40
N ALA A 215 3.46 11.85 -9.16
CA ALA A 215 4.87 12.00 -8.84
C ALA A 215 5.57 10.67 -8.60
N LYS A 216 6.80 10.52 -9.11
CA LYS A 216 7.73 9.47 -8.67
C LYS A 216 8.42 9.90 -7.39
N CYS A 217 8.36 9.03 -6.37
CA CYS A 217 8.98 9.22 -5.07
C CYS A 217 9.97 8.10 -4.79
N PHE A 218 11.02 8.41 -4.03
CA PHE A 218 12.14 7.51 -3.77
C PHE A 218 12.48 7.53 -2.27
N ARG A 219 12.54 6.36 -1.64
CA ARG A 219 12.90 6.21 -0.23
C ARG A 219 13.79 5.00 -0.02
N ASP A 220 14.96 5.22 0.56
CA ASP A 220 15.89 4.14 0.93
C ASP A 220 15.58 3.68 2.36
N GLU A 221 14.62 2.78 2.47
CA GLU A 221 14.12 2.21 3.73
C GLU A 221 13.91 0.70 3.62
N ASP A 222 13.66 0.05 4.75
CA ASP A 222 13.39 -1.39 4.78
C ASP A 222 12.08 -1.70 4.04
N LEU A 223 12.16 -2.63 3.08
CA LEU A 223 11.05 -2.95 2.21
C LEU A 223 10.12 -4.00 2.85
N ARG A 224 8.82 -3.77 2.67
CA ARG A 224 7.73 -4.66 3.07
C ARG A 224 6.83 -4.95 1.87
N ALA A 225 5.77 -5.73 2.07
CA ALA A 225 4.81 -6.05 0.99
C ALA A 225 4.17 -4.79 0.34
N ASP A 226 4.00 -3.73 1.13
CA ASP A 226 3.38 -2.46 0.75
C ASP A 226 4.39 -1.32 0.55
N ARG A 227 5.71 -1.62 0.48
CA ARG A 227 6.78 -0.62 0.29
C ARG A 227 7.71 -0.99 -0.85
N GLN A 228 8.12 0.02 -1.61
CA GLN A 228 9.09 -0.06 -2.69
C GLN A 228 10.06 1.11 -2.60
N PRO A 229 11.34 0.96 -3.04
CA PRO A 229 12.31 2.05 -2.99
C PRO A 229 11.95 3.18 -3.96
N GLU A 230 11.18 2.88 -4.99
CA GLU A 230 10.56 3.83 -5.90
C GLU A 230 9.07 3.51 -6.04
N PHE A 231 8.21 4.49 -5.84
CA PHE A 231 6.77 4.35 -5.88
C PHE A 231 6.10 5.59 -6.47
N THR A 232 4.80 5.56 -6.64
CA THR A 232 4.05 6.66 -7.26
C THR A 232 3.04 7.24 -6.29
N GLN A 233 3.03 8.56 -6.14
CA GLN A 233 2.00 9.31 -5.42
C GLN A 233 1.14 10.13 -6.38
N ILE A 234 -0.13 10.28 -6.04
CA ILE A 234 -0.95 11.40 -6.50
C ILE A 234 -0.75 12.48 -5.44
N ASP A 235 0.02 13.49 -5.79
CA ASP A 235 0.37 14.58 -4.89
C ASP A 235 -0.47 15.81 -5.22
N ILE A 236 -1.09 16.41 -4.19
CA ILE A 236 -2.07 17.50 -4.33
C ILE A 236 -1.71 18.59 -3.33
N GLU A 237 -1.77 19.87 -3.77
CA GLU A 237 -1.63 21.02 -2.89
C GLU A 237 -2.57 22.14 -3.33
N THR A 238 -3.16 22.85 -2.35
CA THR A 238 -4.15 23.92 -2.60
C THR A 238 -3.88 25.13 -1.72
N SER A 239 -4.14 26.33 -2.24
CA SER A 239 -4.17 27.57 -1.48
C SER A 239 -5.60 27.90 -1.05
N PHE A 240 -5.75 28.61 0.08
CA PHE A 240 -6.99 29.19 0.59
C PHE A 240 -8.11 28.19 0.89
N LEU A 241 -7.81 26.89 1.01
CA LEU A 241 -8.73 25.86 1.49
C LEU A 241 -8.30 25.41 2.89
N ASP A 242 -9.29 25.08 3.71
CA ASP A 242 -9.07 24.43 5.00
C ASP A 242 -9.01 22.90 4.88
N GLU A 243 -8.71 22.21 5.98
CA GLU A 243 -8.63 20.74 6.03
C GLU A 243 -9.95 20.07 5.66
N ASN A 244 -11.10 20.68 5.97
CA ASN A 244 -12.40 20.09 5.68
C ASN A 244 -12.68 20.12 4.18
N GLU A 245 -12.34 21.21 3.52
CA GLU A 245 -12.50 21.39 2.07
C GLU A 245 -11.56 20.44 1.30
N ILE A 246 -10.31 20.29 1.75
CA ILE A 246 -9.35 19.35 1.14
C ILE A 246 -9.80 17.90 1.32
N MET A 247 -10.26 17.53 2.52
CA MET A 247 -10.82 16.20 2.77
C MET A 247 -12.05 15.94 1.90
N ALA A 248 -12.96 16.90 1.74
CA ALA A 248 -14.18 16.75 0.92
C ALA A 248 -13.87 16.52 -0.57
N ILE A 249 -12.93 17.29 -1.14
CA ILE A 249 -12.47 17.10 -2.53
C ILE A 249 -11.85 15.71 -2.69
N SER A 250 -11.00 15.31 -1.76
CA SER A 250 -10.30 14.03 -1.78
C SER A 250 -11.25 12.84 -1.62
N GLU A 251 -12.23 12.95 -0.72
CA GLU A 251 -13.26 11.92 -0.51
C GLU A 251 -14.10 11.73 -1.77
N THR A 252 -14.55 12.82 -2.38
CA THR A 252 -15.34 12.78 -3.62
C THR A 252 -14.54 12.09 -4.74
N MET A 253 -13.27 12.44 -4.91
CA MET A 253 -12.38 11.82 -5.89
C MET A 253 -12.29 10.29 -5.70
N ILE A 254 -12.05 9.83 -4.49
CA ILE A 254 -11.90 8.39 -4.20
C ILE A 254 -13.24 7.66 -4.39
N ARG A 255 -14.34 8.24 -3.94
CA ARG A 255 -15.69 7.65 -4.14
C ARG A 255 -16.04 7.51 -5.62
N GLU A 256 -15.75 8.51 -6.44
CA GLU A 256 -15.97 8.43 -7.90
C GLU A 256 -15.09 7.37 -8.56
N VAL A 257 -13.82 7.23 -8.13
CA VAL A 257 -12.92 6.18 -8.64
C VAL A 257 -13.45 4.78 -8.31
N PHE A 258 -13.93 4.54 -7.08
CA PHE A 258 -14.50 3.26 -6.67
C PHE A 258 -15.82 2.95 -7.40
N SER A 259 -16.73 3.91 -7.47
CA SER A 259 -18.01 3.76 -8.18
C SER A 259 -17.77 3.43 -9.65
N LYS A 260 -16.87 4.14 -10.32
CA LYS A 260 -16.60 3.97 -11.75
C LYS A 260 -15.92 2.66 -12.11
N HIS A 261 -14.94 2.20 -11.30
CA HIS A 261 -14.08 1.08 -11.67
C HIS A 261 -14.44 -0.24 -11.01
N LEU A 262 -15.13 -0.19 -9.87
CA LEU A 262 -15.58 -1.38 -9.15
C LEU A 262 -17.10 -1.48 -9.06
N GLY A 263 -17.84 -0.40 -9.41
CA GLY A 263 -19.29 -0.34 -9.19
C GLY A 263 -19.66 -0.27 -7.71
N VAL A 264 -18.74 0.19 -6.85
CA VAL A 264 -18.90 0.26 -5.40
C VAL A 264 -19.14 1.71 -4.99
N ASP A 265 -20.27 1.96 -4.36
CA ASP A 265 -20.57 3.25 -3.75
C ASP A 265 -20.11 3.27 -2.30
N LEU A 266 -18.91 3.83 -2.07
CA LEU A 266 -18.38 3.98 -0.72
C LEU A 266 -19.28 4.87 0.13
N PRO A 267 -19.50 4.54 1.43
CA PRO A 267 -20.22 5.41 2.35
C PRO A 267 -19.50 6.74 2.55
N ALA A 268 -20.14 7.71 3.20
CA ALA A 268 -19.46 8.90 3.71
C ALA A 268 -18.39 8.48 4.73
N PHE A 269 -17.23 9.12 4.70
CA PHE A 269 -16.10 8.77 5.55
C PHE A 269 -16.31 9.39 6.95
N PRO A 270 -16.52 8.57 8.00
CA PRO A 270 -16.56 9.10 9.36
C PRO A 270 -15.21 9.73 9.72
N ARG A 271 -15.25 10.62 10.70
CA ARG A 271 -14.03 11.22 11.28
C ARG A 271 -13.76 10.64 12.65
N MET A 272 -12.51 10.39 12.93
CA MET A 272 -12.02 9.86 14.20
C MET A 272 -10.75 10.62 14.57
N THR A 273 -10.57 10.97 15.85
CA THR A 273 -9.30 11.55 16.28
C THR A 273 -8.21 10.47 16.38
N TYR A 274 -6.97 10.89 16.27
CA TYR A 274 -5.81 9.99 16.51
C TYR A 274 -5.91 9.32 17.89
N GLU A 275 -6.23 10.09 18.92
CA GLU A 275 -6.39 9.57 20.29
C GLU A 275 -7.47 8.49 20.35
N GLU A 276 -8.62 8.71 19.70
CA GLU A 276 -9.69 7.73 19.62
C GLU A 276 -9.25 6.47 18.85
N ALA A 277 -8.58 6.63 17.73
CA ALA A 277 -8.07 5.51 16.92
C ALA A 277 -7.09 4.64 17.74
N VAL A 278 -6.10 5.24 18.36
CA VAL A 278 -5.10 4.52 19.16
C VAL A 278 -5.71 3.94 20.44
N SER A 279 -6.62 4.66 21.11
CA SER A 279 -7.24 4.14 22.34
C SER A 279 -8.15 2.94 22.07
N LYS A 280 -8.97 2.98 21.02
CA LYS A 280 -9.96 1.94 20.72
C LYS A 280 -9.44 0.80 19.86
N TYR A 281 -8.43 1.05 19.02
CA TYR A 281 -7.97 0.07 18.02
C TYR A 281 -6.48 -0.24 18.12
N GLY A 282 -5.71 0.50 18.93
CA GLY A 282 -4.27 0.32 19.10
C GLY A 282 -3.42 0.82 17.93
N ILE A 283 -4.03 1.53 16.97
CA ILE A 283 -3.34 1.99 15.76
C ILE A 283 -4.01 3.24 15.19
N ASP A 284 -3.24 4.08 14.53
CA ASP A 284 -3.69 5.31 13.85
C ASP A 284 -4.45 5.07 12.53
N ARG A 285 -4.42 3.85 12.02
CA ARG A 285 -5.09 3.42 10.78
C ARG A 285 -5.94 2.16 11.00
N PRO A 286 -7.06 2.28 11.74
CA PRO A 286 -7.85 1.12 12.13
C PRO A 286 -8.60 0.49 10.95
N ASP A 287 -8.68 -0.84 10.94
CA ASP A 287 -9.62 -1.56 10.07
C ASP A 287 -11.00 -1.59 10.74
N LEU A 288 -11.89 -0.72 10.28
CA LEU A 288 -13.24 -0.60 10.84
C LEU A 288 -14.22 -1.68 10.34
N ARG A 289 -13.79 -2.58 9.45
CA ARG A 289 -14.59 -3.75 9.08
C ARG A 289 -14.73 -4.74 10.23
N ILE A 290 -13.80 -4.67 11.19
CA ILE A 290 -13.76 -5.53 12.37
C ILE A 290 -14.39 -4.76 13.54
N PRO A 291 -15.50 -5.24 14.15
CA PRO A 291 -16.25 -4.48 15.14
C PRO A 291 -15.60 -4.39 16.52
N MET A 292 -14.59 -5.22 16.79
CA MET A 292 -13.93 -5.29 18.09
C MET A 292 -13.18 -4.00 18.45
N GLN A 293 -13.21 -3.62 19.73
CA GLN A 293 -12.47 -2.48 20.28
C GLN A 293 -11.68 -2.88 21.52
N LEU A 294 -10.59 -2.18 21.78
CA LEU A 294 -9.81 -2.28 23.01
C LEU A 294 -10.53 -1.48 24.10
N VAL A 295 -10.80 -2.12 25.22
CA VAL A 295 -11.45 -1.52 26.39
C VAL A 295 -10.41 -1.31 27.48
N ASP A 296 -10.17 -0.06 27.89
CA ASP A 296 -9.24 0.25 28.99
C ASP A 296 -9.82 -0.17 30.33
N ILE A 297 -9.01 -0.87 31.12
CA ILE A 297 -9.36 -1.38 32.45
C ILE A 297 -8.28 -1.07 33.50
N ALA A 298 -7.35 -0.15 33.22
CA ALA A 298 -6.23 0.16 34.12
C ALA A 298 -6.71 0.57 35.50
N ASP A 299 -7.79 1.36 35.59
CA ASP A 299 -8.40 1.79 36.89
C ASP A 299 -8.86 0.61 37.76
N LEU A 300 -9.37 -0.47 37.16
CA LEU A 300 -9.81 -1.67 37.86
C LEU A 300 -8.63 -2.53 38.34
N MET A 301 -7.44 -2.40 37.72
CA MET A 301 -6.28 -3.24 37.99
C MET A 301 -5.31 -2.63 39.02
N LYS A 302 -5.50 -1.37 39.44
CA LYS A 302 -4.59 -0.66 40.36
C LYS A 302 -4.42 -1.32 41.74
N SER A 303 -5.44 -2.02 42.23
CA SER A 303 -5.43 -2.68 43.53
C SER A 303 -5.31 -4.19 43.50
N VAL A 304 -5.19 -4.80 42.30
CA VAL A 304 -5.08 -6.25 42.12
C VAL A 304 -3.68 -6.72 42.50
N GLU A 305 -3.58 -7.81 43.28
CA GLU A 305 -2.27 -8.35 43.69
C GLU A 305 -1.43 -8.94 42.54
N PHE A 306 -2.06 -9.21 41.41
CA PHE A 306 -1.39 -9.77 40.22
C PHE A 306 -0.46 -8.72 39.58
N LYS A 307 0.84 -8.83 39.83
CA LYS A 307 1.86 -7.86 39.42
C LYS A 307 1.86 -7.57 37.91
N VAL A 308 1.48 -8.54 37.09
CA VAL A 308 1.42 -8.38 35.63
C VAL A 308 0.44 -7.28 35.22
N PHE A 309 -0.65 -7.09 35.97
CA PHE A 309 -1.64 -6.04 35.72
C PHE A 309 -1.44 -4.81 36.60
N ASN A 310 -1.10 -5.03 37.89
CA ASN A 310 -0.97 -3.95 38.85
C ASN A 310 0.17 -2.97 38.48
N ALA A 311 1.33 -3.48 38.08
CA ALA A 311 2.46 -2.61 37.76
C ALA A 311 2.15 -1.70 36.58
N PRO A 312 1.70 -2.19 35.40
CA PRO A 312 1.28 -1.32 34.31
C PRO A 312 0.10 -0.40 34.65
N ALA A 313 -0.85 -0.83 35.47
CA ALA A 313 -2.00 -0.02 35.87
C ALA A 313 -1.62 1.21 36.73
N ASN A 314 -0.48 1.19 37.38
CA ASN A 314 0.05 2.28 38.20
C ASN A 314 1.18 3.08 37.53
N ASP A 315 1.58 2.72 36.32
CA ASP A 315 2.58 3.41 35.53
C ASP A 315 1.91 4.27 34.45
N PRO A 316 2.15 5.61 34.42
CA PRO A 316 1.49 6.51 33.46
C PRO A 316 1.86 6.24 32.00
N ASP A 317 3.01 5.61 31.73
CA ASP A 317 3.49 5.27 30.36
C ASP A 317 3.00 3.89 29.91
N SER A 318 2.26 3.20 30.78
CA SER A 318 1.73 1.86 30.53
C SER A 318 0.21 1.87 30.42
N ARG A 319 -0.34 0.76 29.91
CA ARG A 319 -1.80 0.62 29.79
C ARG A 319 -2.22 -0.83 30.04
N VAL A 320 -3.45 -1.02 30.51
CA VAL A 320 -4.07 -2.33 30.67
C VAL A 320 -5.41 -2.33 29.93
N VAL A 321 -5.52 -3.19 28.91
CA VAL A 321 -6.71 -3.26 28.06
C VAL A 321 -7.25 -4.68 27.95
N VAL A 322 -8.52 -4.75 27.56
CA VAL A 322 -9.20 -5.98 27.17
C VAL A 322 -9.65 -5.87 25.72
N LEU A 323 -9.39 -6.90 24.95
CA LEU A 323 -10.02 -7.17 23.66
C LEU A 323 -11.07 -8.26 23.87
N LYS A 324 -12.35 -7.90 23.76
CA LYS A 324 -13.45 -8.86 23.77
C LYS A 324 -13.68 -9.40 22.36
N VAL A 325 -13.81 -10.71 22.25
CA VAL A 325 -14.13 -11.42 21.00
C VAL A 325 -15.45 -12.14 21.17
N ASP A 326 -16.47 -11.64 20.49
CA ASP A 326 -17.81 -12.22 20.52
C ASP A 326 -17.78 -13.65 19.95
N GLY A 327 -18.36 -14.60 20.69
CA GLY A 327 -18.36 -16.01 20.31
C GLY A 327 -16.99 -16.72 20.35
N GLY A 328 -15.93 -16.04 20.82
CA GLY A 328 -14.56 -16.54 20.79
C GLY A 328 -14.23 -17.66 21.79
N ALA A 329 -15.16 -18.05 22.66
CA ALA A 329 -14.95 -19.20 23.57
C ALA A 329 -14.75 -20.54 22.83
N VAL A 330 -15.13 -20.62 21.54
CA VAL A 330 -14.90 -21.77 20.68
C VAL A 330 -13.43 -22.00 20.35
N LEU A 331 -12.57 -21.00 20.50
CA LEU A 331 -11.14 -21.10 20.23
C LEU A 331 -10.50 -22.21 21.06
N SER A 332 -9.79 -23.11 20.42
CA SER A 332 -9.03 -24.16 21.08
C SER A 332 -7.82 -23.61 21.82
N ARG A 333 -7.29 -24.36 22.78
CA ARG A 333 -6.06 -24.00 23.50
C ARG A 333 -4.90 -23.75 22.53
N LYS A 334 -4.76 -24.58 21.49
CA LYS A 334 -3.72 -24.44 20.47
C LYS A 334 -3.81 -23.12 19.72
N GLN A 335 -5.01 -22.66 19.39
CA GLN A 335 -5.21 -21.35 18.73
C GLN A 335 -4.84 -20.19 19.66
N ILE A 336 -5.23 -20.27 20.94
CA ILE A 336 -4.88 -19.25 21.94
C ILE A 336 -3.36 -19.19 22.16
N ASP A 337 -2.69 -20.36 22.19
CA ASP A 337 -1.23 -20.42 22.31
C ASP A 337 -0.56 -19.83 21.04
N ALA A 338 -1.10 -20.09 19.84
CA ALA A 338 -0.62 -19.45 18.61
C ALA A 338 -0.81 -17.90 18.62
N TYR A 339 -1.89 -17.39 19.20
CA TYR A 339 -2.06 -15.94 19.38
C TYR A 339 -1.07 -15.37 20.41
N THR A 340 -0.69 -16.15 21.43
CA THR A 340 0.36 -15.76 22.37
C THR A 340 1.71 -15.60 21.66
N ASP A 341 2.07 -16.56 20.80
CA ASP A 341 3.29 -16.49 19.97
C ASP A 341 3.22 -15.31 18.99
N PHE A 342 2.04 -15.04 18.42
CA PHE A 342 1.83 -13.92 17.50
C PHE A 342 2.04 -12.56 18.19
N VAL A 343 1.47 -12.32 19.36
CA VAL A 343 1.65 -11.03 20.07
C VAL A 343 3.08 -10.84 20.57
N ALA A 344 3.83 -11.92 20.79
CA ALA A 344 5.22 -11.87 21.19
C ALA A 344 6.12 -11.22 20.10
N ILE A 345 5.74 -11.30 18.83
CA ILE A 345 6.43 -10.63 17.70
C ILE A 345 6.45 -9.11 17.91
N TYR A 346 5.42 -8.57 18.57
CA TYR A 346 5.26 -7.14 18.88
C TYR A 346 5.80 -6.76 20.27
N GLY A 347 6.54 -7.67 20.93
CA GLY A 347 7.18 -7.41 22.23
C GLY A 347 6.32 -7.74 23.45
N ALA A 348 5.08 -8.23 23.29
CA ALA A 348 4.26 -8.66 24.42
C ALA A 348 4.86 -9.92 25.07
N ARG A 349 4.94 -9.94 26.42
CA ARG A 349 5.53 -11.06 27.18
C ARG A 349 4.60 -12.24 27.38
N GLY A 350 3.33 -12.10 27.02
CA GLY A 350 2.30 -13.11 27.12
C GLY A 350 0.93 -12.55 26.78
N LEU A 351 -0.05 -13.45 26.66
CA LEU A 351 -1.44 -13.11 26.38
C LEU A 351 -2.33 -13.80 27.41
N ALA A 352 -2.78 -13.04 28.41
CA ALA A 352 -3.76 -13.54 29.36
C ALA A 352 -5.15 -13.53 28.72
N TRP A 353 -6.01 -14.46 29.14
CA TRP A 353 -7.34 -14.59 28.58
C TRP A 353 -8.36 -15.14 29.60
N ILE A 354 -9.65 -14.83 29.39
CA ILE A 354 -10.78 -15.42 30.11
C ILE A 354 -11.83 -15.86 29.09
N LYS A 355 -12.22 -17.12 29.09
CA LYS A 355 -13.39 -17.62 28.38
C LYS A 355 -14.63 -17.49 29.26
N VAL A 356 -15.71 -16.99 28.70
CA VAL A 356 -17.03 -16.89 29.34
C VAL A 356 -17.89 -18.03 28.86
N ASN A 357 -17.82 -19.18 29.55
CA ASN A 357 -18.60 -20.35 29.19
C ASN A 357 -20.07 -20.20 29.63
N ASP A 358 -20.29 -19.57 30.77
CA ASP A 358 -21.63 -19.26 31.32
C ASP A 358 -21.55 -17.99 32.18
N ILE A 359 -22.11 -16.88 31.71
CA ILE A 359 -22.07 -15.60 32.43
C ILE A 359 -22.90 -15.63 33.71
N ASP A 360 -24.01 -16.37 33.74
CA ASP A 360 -24.91 -16.47 34.88
C ASP A 360 -24.35 -17.38 35.98
N GLY A 361 -23.39 -18.23 35.67
CA GLY A 361 -22.66 -19.10 36.60
C GLY A 361 -21.61 -18.35 37.43
N GLY A 362 -21.46 -17.05 37.27
CA GLY A 362 -20.44 -16.26 37.96
C GLY A 362 -19.02 -16.77 37.65
N ILE A 363 -18.11 -16.77 38.65
CA ILE A 363 -16.72 -17.21 38.46
C ILE A 363 -16.62 -18.69 38.01
N GLU A 364 -17.53 -19.56 38.47
CA GLU A 364 -17.57 -20.97 38.09
C GLU A 364 -17.90 -21.17 36.60
N GLY A 365 -18.62 -20.23 35.99
CA GLY A 365 -18.91 -20.18 34.56
C GLY A 365 -17.76 -19.67 33.68
N LEU A 366 -16.63 -19.27 34.28
CA LEU A 366 -15.48 -18.74 33.61
C LEU A 366 -14.32 -19.75 33.57
N GLN A 367 -13.54 -19.69 32.52
CA GLN A 367 -12.34 -20.54 32.38
C GLN A 367 -11.12 -19.66 32.09
N SER A 368 -10.14 -19.65 33.01
CA SER A 368 -8.87 -18.96 32.82
C SER A 368 -7.83 -19.32 33.87
N PRO A 369 -6.53 -19.33 33.52
CA PRO A 369 -5.46 -19.50 34.51
C PRO A 369 -5.26 -18.29 35.43
N ILE A 370 -5.77 -17.08 35.07
CA ILE A 370 -5.56 -15.85 35.83
C ILE A 370 -6.63 -15.58 36.90
N LEU A 371 -7.78 -16.26 36.87
CA LEU A 371 -8.89 -16.04 37.82
C LEU A 371 -8.46 -16.15 39.28
N LYS A 372 -7.54 -17.07 39.59
CA LYS A 372 -7.03 -17.25 40.98
C LYS A 372 -6.25 -16.05 41.53
N PHE A 373 -5.88 -15.09 40.68
CA PHE A 373 -5.11 -13.89 41.05
C PHE A 373 -5.98 -12.63 41.03
N MET A 374 -7.24 -12.73 40.63
CA MET A 374 -8.16 -11.59 40.49
C MET A 374 -9.31 -11.70 41.47
N PRO A 375 -9.62 -10.64 42.27
CA PRO A 375 -10.81 -10.60 43.08
C PRO A 375 -12.08 -10.71 42.22
N GLU A 376 -13.08 -11.42 42.73
CA GLU A 376 -14.35 -11.64 42.03
C GLU A 376 -15.02 -10.32 41.61
N GLU A 377 -15.00 -9.30 42.48
CA GLU A 377 -15.56 -7.97 42.19
C GLU A 377 -14.89 -7.29 40.99
N VAL A 378 -13.56 -7.50 40.82
CA VAL A 378 -12.80 -6.96 39.70
C VAL A 378 -13.16 -7.71 38.41
N VAL A 379 -13.25 -9.04 38.47
CA VAL A 379 -13.66 -9.86 37.31
C VAL A 379 -15.06 -9.44 36.86
N ASN A 380 -16.03 -9.32 37.79
CA ASN A 380 -17.39 -8.88 37.48
C ASN A 380 -17.42 -7.45 36.88
N SER A 381 -16.56 -6.56 37.37
CA SER A 381 -16.43 -5.20 36.81
C SER A 381 -15.88 -5.21 35.40
N VAL A 382 -14.90 -6.08 35.10
CA VAL A 382 -14.34 -6.29 33.73
C VAL A 382 -15.43 -6.83 32.81
N LEU A 383 -16.14 -7.90 33.20
CA LEU A 383 -17.22 -8.49 32.40
C LEU A 383 -18.31 -7.45 32.06
N LYS A 384 -18.71 -6.66 33.08
CA LYS A 384 -19.69 -5.58 32.88
C LYS A 384 -19.19 -4.48 31.94
N ARG A 385 -17.92 -4.02 32.09
CA ARG A 385 -17.34 -2.95 31.27
C ARG A 385 -17.17 -3.38 29.81
N THR A 386 -16.85 -4.65 29.60
CA THR A 386 -16.69 -5.23 28.25
C THR A 386 -18.01 -5.71 27.66
N GLU A 387 -19.12 -5.64 28.41
CA GLU A 387 -20.41 -6.20 27.99
C GLU A 387 -20.31 -7.67 27.55
N ALA A 388 -19.48 -8.43 28.28
CA ALA A 388 -19.21 -9.83 27.94
C ALA A 388 -20.45 -10.70 28.11
N LYS A 389 -20.60 -11.70 27.25
CA LYS A 389 -21.71 -12.65 27.20
C LYS A 389 -21.20 -14.07 27.23
N THR A 390 -22.10 -15.01 27.52
CA THR A 390 -21.81 -16.43 27.36
C THR A 390 -21.38 -16.73 25.93
N GLY A 391 -20.25 -17.39 25.78
CA GLY A 391 -19.63 -17.69 24.49
C GLY A 391 -18.47 -16.78 24.10
N ASP A 392 -18.21 -15.72 24.82
CA ASP A 392 -17.12 -14.77 24.50
C ASP A 392 -15.77 -15.20 25.08
N ILE A 393 -14.68 -14.64 24.50
CA ILE A 393 -13.35 -14.68 25.09
C ILE A 393 -12.83 -13.26 25.27
N LEU A 394 -12.16 -13.02 26.38
CA LEU A 394 -11.48 -11.76 26.70
C LEU A 394 -9.97 -11.98 26.63
N PHE A 395 -9.26 -11.24 25.79
CA PHE A 395 -7.80 -11.18 25.77
C PHE A 395 -7.30 -9.92 26.47
N PHE A 396 -6.23 -10.03 27.26
CA PHE A 396 -5.69 -8.93 28.05
C PHE A 396 -4.30 -8.52 27.56
N GLY A 397 -4.12 -7.22 27.38
CA GLY A 397 -2.82 -6.59 27.15
C GLY A 397 -2.42 -5.72 28.35
N ALA A 398 -1.22 -5.90 28.87
CA ALA A 398 -0.70 -5.13 30.02
C ALA A 398 0.83 -5.00 29.91
N ASP A 399 1.29 -3.84 29.52
CA ASP A 399 2.71 -3.46 29.40
C ASP A 399 2.78 -1.94 29.07
N LYS A 400 3.93 -1.43 28.61
CA LYS A 400 4.03 -0.08 28.04
C LYS A 400 2.97 0.13 26.96
N ALA A 401 2.42 1.34 26.90
CA ALA A 401 1.31 1.66 26.00
C ALA A 401 1.64 1.33 24.52
N SER A 402 2.85 1.60 24.06
CA SER A 402 3.29 1.28 22.70
C SER A 402 3.22 -0.23 22.41
N ILE A 403 3.72 -1.07 23.31
CA ILE A 403 3.69 -2.54 23.17
C ILE A 403 2.25 -3.06 23.16
N VAL A 404 1.41 -2.59 24.09
CA VAL A 404 0.00 -3.01 24.18
C VAL A 404 -0.76 -2.63 22.92
N ASN A 405 -0.56 -1.41 22.43
CA ASN A 405 -1.21 -0.89 21.24
C ASN A 405 -0.84 -1.73 20.01
N GLU A 406 0.44 -1.95 19.76
CA GLU A 406 0.89 -2.77 18.62
C GLU A 406 0.44 -4.23 18.74
N ALA A 407 0.65 -4.87 19.90
CA ALA A 407 0.36 -6.28 20.08
C ALA A 407 -1.14 -6.60 20.05
N ILE A 408 -1.95 -5.87 20.82
CA ILE A 408 -3.39 -6.13 20.91
C ILE A 408 -4.13 -5.55 19.69
N GLY A 409 -3.68 -4.44 19.12
CA GLY A 409 -4.17 -3.92 17.85
C GLY A 409 -3.95 -4.90 16.69
N ALA A 410 -2.76 -5.51 16.59
CA ALA A 410 -2.48 -6.55 15.60
C ALA A 410 -3.29 -7.84 15.87
N LEU A 411 -3.42 -8.24 17.14
CA LEU A 411 -4.25 -9.38 17.54
C LEU A 411 -5.72 -9.19 17.15
N ARG A 412 -6.25 -8.00 17.32
CA ARG A 412 -7.62 -7.63 16.93
C ARG A 412 -7.87 -7.96 15.45
N VAL A 413 -6.96 -7.52 14.58
CA VAL A 413 -7.06 -7.78 13.14
C VAL A 413 -6.93 -9.27 12.85
N LYS A 414 -5.93 -9.92 13.42
CA LYS A 414 -5.67 -11.37 13.23
C LYS A 414 -6.85 -12.23 13.64
N VAL A 415 -7.45 -11.97 14.81
CA VAL A 415 -8.62 -12.73 15.29
C VAL A 415 -9.85 -12.42 14.46
N GLY A 416 -10.05 -11.17 14.05
CA GLY A 416 -11.15 -10.77 13.18
C GLY A 416 -11.14 -11.45 11.82
N GLU A 417 -9.95 -11.62 11.23
CA GLU A 417 -9.76 -12.38 10.00
C GLU A 417 -9.95 -13.89 10.21
N ASP A 418 -9.32 -14.46 11.23
CA ASP A 418 -9.37 -15.90 11.50
C ASP A 418 -10.80 -16.42 11.85
N LEU A 419 -11.63 -15.56 12.42
CA LEU A 419 -13.03 -15.84 12.76
C LEU A 419 -14.03 -15.27 11.74
N GLU A 420 -13.55 -14.74 10.62
CA GLU A 420 -14.39 -14.17 9.54
C GLU A 420 -15.38 -13.09 10.06
N MET A 421 -14.91 -12.21 10.95
CA MET A 421 -15.74 -11.19 11.62
C MET A 421 -15.85 -9.87 10.83
N LEU A 422 -15.59 -9.86 9.53
CA LEU A 422 -15.69 -8.67 8.70
C LEU A 422 -17.17 -8.33 8.43
N GLU A 423 -17.63 -7.15 8.85
CA GLU A 423 -19.03 -6.73 8.70
C GLU A 423 -19.36 -6.14 7.33
N CYS A 424 -18.34 -5.68 6.61
CA CYS A 424 -18.49 -5.08 5.27
C CYS A 424 -17.25 -5.30 4.43
N GLU A 425 -17.33 -5.01 3.14
CA GLU A 425 -16.18 -5.10 2.23
C GLU A 425 -15.26 -3.88 2.34
N TRP A 426 -15.84 -2.68 2.52
CA TRP A 426 -15.12 -1.41 2.53
C TRP A 426 -15.54 -0.53 3.72
N ALA A 427 -14.58 -0.12 4.52
CA ALA A 427 -14.77 0.74 5.69
C ALA A 427 -13.77 1.89 5.69
N PRO A 428 -14.10 3.02 5.04
CA PRO A 428 -13.25 4.20 5.03
C PRO A 428 -13.39 5.01 6.33
N VAL A 429 -12.34 5.75 6.70
CA VAL A 429 -12.34 6.70 7.81
C VAL A 429 -11.30 7.79 7.60
N TRP A 430 -11.60 9.01 8.05
CA TRP A 430 -10.61 10.06 8.24
C TRP A 430 -10.08 10.02 9.67
N VAL A 431 -8.77 9.94 9.83
CA VAL A 431 -8.11 10.13 11.12
C VAL A 431 -7.53 11.53 11.15
N VAL A 432 -7.82 12.26 12.22
CA VAL A 432 -7.49 13.68 12.38
C VAL A 432 -6.90 13.95 13.76
N ASP A 433 -6.47 15.20 14.01
CA ASP A 433 -5.94 15.65 15.32
C ASP A 433 -4.75 14.79 15.79
N PHE A 434 -3.80 14.56 14.90
CA PHE A 434 -2.56 13.89 15.25
C PHE A 434 -1.71 14.71 16.21
N PRO A 435 -0.91 14.09 17.10
CA PRO A 435 0.11 14.83 17.84
C PRO A 435 1.09 15.49 16.86
N MET A 436 1.53 16.70 17.19
CA MET A 436 2.50 17.44 16.37
C MET A 436 3.89 16.81 16.44
N PHE A 437 4.26 16.36 17.63
CA PHE A 437 5.56 15.79 17.93
C PHE A 437 5.45 14.49 18.72
N GLU A 438 6.45 13.65 18.55
CA GLU A 438 6.73 12.47 19.37
C GLU A 438 8.10 12.65 20.03
N TYR A 439 8.24 12.25 21.29
CA TYR A 439 9.51 12.33 21.99
C TYR A 439 10.29 11.03 21.77
N ASP A 440 11.50 11.16 21.20
CA ASP A 440 12.41 10.04 21.03
C ASP A 440 13.30 9.92 22.27
N ASP A 441 13.03 8.93 23.14
CA ASP A 441 13.79 8.66 24.35
C ASP A 441 15.26 8.32 24.08
N LYS A 442 15.58 7.76 22.93
CA LYS A 442 16.96 7.36 22.58
C LYS A 442 17.79 8.56 22.16
N GLU A 443 17.19 9.47 21.39
CA GLU A 443 17.85 10.71 20.96
C GLU A 443 17.64 11.88 21.93
N GLY A 444 16.72 11.75 22.90
CA GLY A 444 16.44 12.75 23.92
C GLY A 444 15.85 14.05 23.34
N ARG A 445 15.10 13.97 22.23
CA ARG A 445 14.52 15.11 21.53
C ARG A 445 13.15 14.83 20.94
N TYR A 446 12.41 15.88 20.61
CA TYR A 446 11.19 15.79 19.83
C TYR A 446 11.50 15.54 18.35
N THR A 447 10.66 14.71 17.71
CA THR A 447 10.59 14.50 16.26
C THR A 447 9.20 14.83 15.76
N SER A 448 9.05 15.26 14.51
CA SER A 448 7.74 15.51 13.92
C SER A 448 7.06 14.17 13.58
N VAL A 449 5.77 14.04 13.91
CA VAL A 449 4.98 12.86 13.53
C VAL A 449 4.80 12.78 12.01
N HIS A 450 4.52 13.91 11.35
CA HIS A 450 4.43 13.99 9.89
C HIS A 450 5.71 14.60 9.29
N HIS A 451 5.76 15.94 9.19
CA HIS A 451 6.93 16.66 8.69
C HIS A 451 7.01 18.07 9.34
N PRO A 452 8.19 18.72 9.33
CA PRO A 452 8.42 19.99 10.02
C PRO A 452 7.60 21.19 9.52
N PHE A 453 6.89 21.04 8.39
CA PHE A 453 6.09 22.09 7.75
C PHE A 453 4.59 21.94 8.03
N THR A 454 4.18 20.94 8.80
CA THR A 454 2.80 20.75 9.25
C THR A 454 2.40 21.84 10.23
N ALA A 455 1.24 22.46 10.03
CA ALA A 455 0.74 23.50 10.94
C ALA A 455 0.19 22.88 12.23
N PRO A 456 0.57 23.39 13.40
CA PRO A 456 -0.08 23.05 14.66
C PRO A 456 -1.44 23.75 14.80
N SER A 457 -2.28 23.25 15.71
CA SER A 457 -3.59 23.82 16.05
C SER A 457 -3.52 24.91 17.13
N CYS A 458 -2.33 25.30 17.57
CA CYS A 458 -2.09 26.27 18.64
C CYS A 458 -1.20 27.43 18.18
N THR A 459 -1.05 28.44 19.04
CA THR A 459 -0.14 29.58 18.79
C THR A 459 1.33 29.20 18.99
N PRO A 460 2.31 30.00 18.47
CA PRO A 460 3.73 29.72 18.68
C PRO A 460 4.15 29.66 20.16
N ASP A 461 3.56 30.51 21.01
CA ASP A 461 3.87 30.54 22.44
C ASP A 461 3.35 29.27 23.14
N GLU A 462 2.10 28.88 22.90
CA GLU A 462 1.52 27.64 23.42
C GLU A 462 2.29 26.41 22.95
N LEU A 463 2.77 26.42 21.72
CA LEU A 463 3.56 25.33 21.14
C LEU A 463 4.90 25.15 21.88
N VAL A 464 5.59 26.25 22.18
CA VAL A 464 6.87 26.24 22.89
C VAL A 464 6.69 25.84 24.36
N ASP A 465 5.62 26.29 25.00
CA ASP A 465 5.33 25.99 26.41
C ASP A 465 4.96 24.53 26.65
N ASN A 466 4.25 23.90 25.70
CA ASN A 466 3.76 22.51 25.86
C ASN A 466 3.85 21.70 24.56
N PRO A 467 5.05 21.44 24.02
CA PRO A 467 5.19 20.78 22.72
C PRO A 467 4.62 19.34 22.69
N GLY A 468 4.68 18.61 23.79
CA GLY A 468 4.16 17.25 23.90
C GLY A 468 2.62 17.14 23.90
N LYS A 469 1.89 18.26 24.02
CA LYS A 469 0.42 18.29 23.95
C LYS A 469 -0.11 18.96 22.68
N ALA A 470 0.79 19.48 21.84
CA ALA A 470 0.41 20.15 20.63
C ALA A 470 -0.18 19.15 19.61
N LEU A 471 -1.36 19.49 19.09
CA LEU A 471 -1.99 18.76 17.98
C LEU A 471 -1.64 19.44 16.66
N SER A 472 -1.52 18.63 15.62
CA SER A 472 -1.31 19.09 14.26
C SER A 472 -2.63 19.19 13.48
N ARG A 473 -2.65 20.01 12.44
CA ARG A 473 -3.74 20.04 11.45
C ARG A 473 -3.48 19.04 10.33
N ALA A 474 -3.10 17.82 10.72
CA ALA A 474 -2.91 16.69 9.81
C ALA A 474 -4.17 15.83 9.74
N TYR A 475 -4.31 15.13 8.63
CA TYR A 475 -5.44 14.24 8.35
C TYR A 475 -5.00 13.12 7.41
N ASP A 476 -5.37 11.88 7.76
CA ASP A 476 -5.10 10.69 6.96
C ASP A 476 -6.39 10.03 6.52
N MET A 477 -6.45 9.68 5.22
CA MET A 477 -7.50 8.85 4.67
C MET A 477 -7.11 7.39 4.83
N VAL A 478 -7.89 6.66 5.62
CA VAL A 478 -7.69 5.23 5.88
C VAL A 478 -8.83 4.43 5.26
N LEU A 479 -8.49 3.31 4.64
CA LEU A 479 -9.46 2.35 4.09
C LEU A 479 -9.02 0.94 4.47
N ASN A 480 -9.89 0.19 5.14
CA ASN A 480 -9.62 -1.20 5.52
C ASN A 480 -8.26 -1.39 6.25
N GLY A 481 -7.94 -0.53 7.19
CA GLY A 481 -6.68 -0.61 7.94
C GLY A 481 -5.44 -0.13 7.18
N THR A 482 -5.61 0.44 6.00
CA THR A 482 -4.52 0.96 5.16
C THR A 482 -4.66 2.46 4.96
N GLU A 483 -3.64 3.22 5.27
CA GLU A 483 -3.52 4.63 4.90
C GLU A 483 -3.41 4.73 3.38
N LEU A 484 -4.44 5.28 2.73
CA LEU A 484 -4.45 5.58 1.30
C LEU A 484 -3.70 6.86 0.97
N GLY A 485 -3.81 7.85 1.85
CA GLY A 485 -3.15 9.13 1.68
C GLY A 485 -3.16 9.93 2.95
N GLY A 486 -2.09 10.69 3.16
CA GLY A 486 -1.92 11.58 4.29
C GLY A 486 -1.70 13.02 3.84
N GLY A 487 -2.21 13.95 4.63
CA GLY A 487 -2.14 15.37 4.34
C GLY A 487 -2.11 16.25 5.58
N SER A 488 -1.88 17.53 5.37
CA SER A 488 -1.98 18.55 6.43
C SER A 488 -2.17 19.94 5.86
N ILE A 489 -2.62 20.86 6.72
CA ILE A 489 -2.41 22.29 6.50
C ILE A 489 -0.94 22.58 6.81
N ARG A 490 -0.34 23.51 6.02
CA ARG A 490 1.08 23.83 6.14
C ARG A 490 1.28 25.13 6.92
N ILE A 491 2.44 25.24 7.55
CA ILE A 491 2.86 26.49 8.16
C ILE A 491 3.12 27.51 7.04
N ASN A 492 2.43 28.65 7.11
CA ASN A 492 2.60 29.76 6.17
C ASN A 492 3.19 31.03 6.83
N LYS A 493 3.52 30.96 8.13
CA LYS A 493 4.09 32.08 8.89
C LYS A 493 5.48 31.75 9.42
N THR A 494 6.40 32.70 9.27
CA THR A 494 7.82 32.53 9.63
C THR A 494 8.01 32.29 11.14
N ASP A 495 7.28 33.01 12.00
CA ASP A 495 7.34 32.86 13.46
C ASP A 495 6.98 31.45 13.93
N MET A 496 5.89 30.92 13.41
CA MET A 496 5.48 29.55 13.69
C MET A 496 6.53 28.53 13.20
N GLN A 497 7.07 28.72 12.01
CA GLN A 497 8.10 27.80 11.48
C GLN A 497 9.37 27.82 12.32
N GLN A 498 9.76 28.98 12.82
CA GLN A 498 10.90 29.11 13.74
C GLN A 498 10.64 28.42 15.09
N ALA A 499 9.42 28.52 15.63
CA ALA A 499 9.03 27.82 16.86
C ALA A 499 9.13 26.29 16.69
N VAL A 500 8.62 25.74 15.58
CA VAL A 500 8.72 24.30 15.27
C VAL A 500 10.18 23.86 15.14
N PHE A 501 11.02 24.59 14.41
CA PHE A 501 12.44 24.23 14.26
C PHE A 501 13.19 24.25 15.59
N LYS A 502 12.89 25.23 16.46
CA LYS A 502 13.47 25.30 17.80
C LYS A 502 13.16 24.06 18.63
N ILE A 503 11.91 23.56 18.59
CA ILE A 503 11.50 22.35 19.31
C ILE A 503 12.20 21.09 18.77
N LEU A 504 12.36 21.03 17.44
CA LEU A 504 13.05 19.92 16.77
C LEU A 504 14.58 19.97 16.92
N GLY A 505 15.13 21.04 17.55
CA GLY A 505 16.56 21.21 17.70
C GLY A 505 17.30 21.57 16.42
N ILE A 506 16.59 22.09 15.40
CA ILE A 506 17.17 22.55 14.13
C ILE A 506 17.66 23.99 14.30
N SER A 507 18.97 24.21 14.16
CA SER A 507 19.55 25.55 14.28
C SER A 507 19.15 26.45 13.10
N PRO A 508 19.20 27.79 13.26
CA PRO A 508 18.93 28.71 12.15
C PRO A 508 19.84 28.47 10.93
N GLU A 509 21.12 28.14 11.15
CA GLU A 509 22.09 27.85 10.10
C GLU A 509 21.72 26.55 9.36
N GLU A 510 21.34 25.50 10.09
CA GLU A 510 20.90 24.23 9.53
C GLU A 510 19.56 24.41 8.76
N ALA A 511 18.64 25.18 9.31
CA ALA A 511 17.38 25.51 8.66
C ALA A 511 17.58 26.27 7.34
N ASP A 512 18.49 27.25 7.31
CA ASP A 512 18.83 27.98 6.09
C ASP A 512 19.54 27.07 5.08
N GLU A 513 20.45 26.24 5.56
CA GLU A 513 21.14 25.27 4.69
C GLU A 513 20.19 24.29 4.02
N LYS A 514 19.26 23.69 4.77
CA LYS A 514 18.37 22.64 4.28
C LYS A 514 17.12 23.17 3.57
N PHE A 515 16.53 24.23 4.10
CA PHE A 515 15.20 24.74 3.74
C PHE A 515 15.18 26.22 3.36
N GLY A 516 16.34 26.89 3.26
CA GLY A 516 16.45 28.33 3.04
C GLY A 516 15.63 28.85 1.85
N PHE A 517 15.53 28.07 0.78
CA PHE A 517 14.72 28.44 -0.39
C PHE A 517 13.21 28.46 -0.09
N LEU A 518 12.68 27.53 0.73
CA LEU A 518 11.29 27.55 1.19
C LEU A 518 11.06 28.66 2.21
N LEU A 519 11.96 28.80 3.21
CA LEU A 519 11.87 29.84 4.23
C LEU A 519 11.90 31.26 3.60
N ASN A 520 12.68 31.41 2.55
CA ASN A 520 12.66 32.64 1.77
C ASN A 520 11.31 32.86 1.08
N GLY A 521 10.71 31.78 0.50
CA GLY A 521 9.38 31.86 -0.09
C GLY A 521 8.31 32.33 0.91
N LEU A 522 8.31 31.83 2.15
CA LEU A 522 7.36 32.23 3.20
C LEU A 522 7.38 33.75 3.46
N ARG A 523 8.51 34.40 3.25
CA ARG A 523 8.68 35.85 3.50
C ARG A 523 8.04 36.73 2.42
N TYR A 524 7.70 36.19 1.25
CA TYR A 524 7.15 36.93 0.12
C TYR A 524 5.62 36.75 -0.05
N GLY A 525 4.90 36.55 1.04
CA GLY A 525 3.44 36.48 1.01
C GLY A 525 2.93 35.09 0.70
N CYS A 526 3.35 34.11 1.50
CA CYS A 526 2.86 32.74 1.41
C CYS A 526 1.37 32.67 1.80
N PRO A 527 0.47 32.17 0.93
CA PRO A 527 -0.92 32.00 1.27
C PRO A 527 -1.10 30.88 2.31
N PRO A 528 -2.21 30.87 3.07
CA PRO A 528 -2.64 29.65 3.75
C PRO A 528 -2.79 28.53 2.71
N HIS A 529 -2.20 27.37 2.96
CA HIS A 529 -2.22 26.25 2.02
C HIS A 529 -2.14 24.91 2.73
N GLY A 530 -2.57 23.88 2.04
CA GLY A 530 -2.54 22.51 2.51
C GLY A 530 -2.71 21.54 1.36
N GLY A 531 -2.50 20.27 1.62
CA GLY A 531 -2.58 19.27 0.59
C GLY A 531 -2.56 17.85 1.14
N ILE A 532 -2.63 16.89 0.23
CA ILE A 532 -2.64 15.46 0.53
C ILE A 532 -1.85 14.71 -0.54
N ALA A 533 -1.23 13.59 -0.17
CA ALA A 533 -0.56 12.70 -1.09
C ALA A 533 -1.13 11.29 -0.98
N PHE A 534 -1.65 10.74 -2.08
CA PHE A 534 -2.17 9.38 -2.14
C PHE A 534 -1.12 8.42 -2.69
N GLY A 535 -0.95 7.27 -2.06
CA GLY A 535 -0.17 6.17 -2.59
C GLY A 535 -0.90 5.47 -3.74
N LEU A 536 -0.60 5.83 -5.00
CA LEU A 536 -1.27 5.21 -6.17
C LEU A 536 -1.11 3.69 -6.19
N ASP A 537 0.07 3.20 -5.83
CA ASP A 537 0.36 1.76 -5.81
C ASP A 537 -0.53 1.03 -4.79
N ARG A 538 -0.73 1.61 -3.59
CA ARG A 538 -1.64 1.08 -2.56
C ARG A 538 -3.10 1.10 -3.02
N LEU A 539 -3.54 2.22 -3.58
CA LEU A 539 -4.92 2.35 -4.08
C LEU A 539 -5.21 1.26 -5.12
N VAL A 540 -4.32 1.08 -6.10
CA VAL A 540 -4.49 0.05 -7.14
C VAL A 540 -4.39 -1.36 -6.55
N MET A 541 -3.48 -1.61 -5.59
CA MET A 541 -3.36 -2.88 -4.88
C MET A 541 -4.68 -3.27 -4.22
N MET A 542 -5.30 -2.36 -3.48
CA MET A 542 -6.57 -2.59 -2.80
C MET A 542 -7.71 -2.83 -3.80
N MET A 543 -7.84 -1.98 -4.83
CA MET A 543 -8.90 -2.08 -5.83
C MET A 543 -8.77 -3.32 -6.74
N THR A 544 -7.60 -3.94 -6.81
CA THR A 544 -7.37 -5.19 -7.57
C THR A 544 -7.29 -6.44 -6.68
N GLY A 545 -7.50 -6.30 -5.37
CA GLY A 545 -7.54 -7.41 -4.40
C GLY A 545 -6.22 -8.17 -4.25
N THR A 546 -5.08 -7.53 -4.57
CA THR A 546 -3.76 -8.17 -4.41
C THR A 546 -3.10 -7.79 -3.09
N GLN A 547 -2.22 -8.67 -2.58
CA GLN A 547 -1.56 -8.52 -1.29
C GLN A 547 -0.20 -7.80 -1.35
N SER A 548 0.28 -7.47 -2.56
CA SER A 548 1.57 -6.83 -2.76
C SER A 548 1.53 -5.75 -3.83
N ILE A 549 2.11 -4.59 -3.53
CA ILE A 549 2.25 -3.51 -4.53
C ILE A 549 3.14 -3.91 -5.71
N ARG A 550 4.00 -4.93 -5.56
CA ARG A 550 4.80 -5.48 -6.67
C ARG A 550 3.94 -6.05 -7.81
N ASP A 551 2.72 -6.47 -7.50
CA ASP A 551 1.79 -6.98 -8.51
C ASP A 551 1.08 -5.88 -9.32
N VAL A 552 1.12 -4.64 -8.85
CA VAL A 552 0.50 -3.48 -9.53
C VAL A 552 1.53 -2.49 -10.08
N ILE A 553 2.81 -2.81 -10.00
CA ILE A 553 3.93 -2.07 -10.59
C ILE A 553 4.50 -2.90 -11.74
N ALA A 554 4.69 -2.28 -12.91
CA ALA A 554 5.15 -3.02 -14.09
C ALA A 554 6.52 -3.70 -13.86
N PHE A 555 7.50 -2.98 -13.33
CA PHE A 555 8.86 -3.47 -13.05
C PHE A 555 9.29 -3.12 -11.63
N PRO A 556 8.78 -3.85 -10.61
CA PRO A 556 9.10 -3.59 -9.21
C PRO A 556 10.51 -4.10 -8.85
N LYS A 557 11.01 -3.66 -7.70
CA LYS A 557 12.19 -4.24 -7.05
C LYS A 557 11.77 -5.41 -6.14
N THR A 558 12.71 -6.33 -5.90
CA THR A 558 12.58 -7.38 -4.88
C THR A 558 12.55 -6.76 -3.47
N GLN A 559 12.30 -7.58 -2.46
CA GLN A 559 12.39 -7.16 -1.05
C GLN A 559 13.80 -6.69 -0.66
N SER A 560 14.85 -7.15 -1.37
CA SER A 560 16.23 -6.69 -1.20
C SER A 560 16.61 -5.49 -2.07
N ALA A 561 15.62 -4.73 -2.58
CA ALA A 561 15.79 -3.56 -3.44
C ALA A 561 16.54 -3.83 -4.76
N ALA A 562 16.51 -5.06 -5.27
CA ALA A 562 17.15 -5.45 -6.52
C ALA A 562 16.14 -5.65 -7.67
N CYS A 563 16.57 -5.43 -8.89
CA CYS A 563 15.81 -5.75 -10.10
C CYS A 563 16.39 -7.00 -10.77
N LEU A 564 15.68 -8.13 -10.68
CA LEU A 564 16.13 -9.40 -11.24
C LEU A 564 16.13 -9.42 -12.78
N LEU A 565 15.35 -8.54 -13.41
CA LEU A 565 15.30 -8.42 -14.87
C LEU A 565 16.54 -7.72 -15.43
N THR A 566 16.96 -6.62 -14.80
CA THR A 566 18.07 -5.79 -15.28
C THR A 566 19.38 -6.01 -14.52
N ASN A 567 19.35 -6.82 -13.46
CA ASN A 567 20.44 -7.01 -12.50
C ASN A 567 20.89 -5.69 -11.84
N ALA A 568 19.95 -4.76 -11.64
CA ALA A 568 20.23 -3.53 -10.88
C ALA A 568 20.04 -3.75 -9.37
N PRO A 569 20.87 -3.10 -8.50
CA PRO A 569 21.98 -2.24 -8.84
C PRO A 569 23.17 -3.02 -9.40
N GLY A 570 23.90 -2.42 -10.34
CA GLY A 570 25.07 -3.00 -11.00
C GLY A 570 26.37 -2.29 -10.63
N GLU A 571 27.48 -2.90 -10.97
CA GLU A 571 28.81 -2.32 -10.77
C GLU A 571 29.04 -1.15 -11.73
N VAL A 572 29.80 -0.15 -11.28
CA VAL A 572 30.27 0.98 -12.10
C VAL A 572 31.75 0.80 -12.38
N ASN A 573 32.17 1.08 -13.61
CA ASN A 573 33.56 0.94 -13.98
C ASN A 573 34.44 2.09 -13.40
N ASN A 574 35.74 1.84 -13.27
CA ASN A 574 36.70 2.79 -12.68
C ASN A 574 36.83 4.11 -13.46
N ARG A 575 36.49 4.13 -14.76
CA ARG A 575 36.48 5.37 -15.56
C ARG A 575 35.33 6.28 -15.11
N GLN A 576 34.14 5.73 -14.99
CA GLN A 576 32.96 6.46 -14.49
C GLN A 576 33.16 6.99 -13.06
N LEU A 577 33.74 6.18 -12.16
CA LEU A 577 34.06 6.61 -10.80
C LEU A 577 35.05 7.79 -10.80
N ARG A 578 36.09 7.74 -11.67
CA ARG A 578 37.04 8.86 -11.81
C ARG A 578 36.39 10.12 -12.37
N GLU A 579 35.53 9.99 -13.37
CA GLU A 579 34.76 11.12 -13.95
C GLU A 579 33.85 11.79 -12.89
N LEU A 580 33.34 11.01 -11.92
CA LEU A 580 32.54 11.50 -10.80
C LEU A 580 33.38 11.94 -9.60
N ASN A 581 34.70 11.79 -9.64
CA ASN A 581 35.62 12.04 -8.54
C ASN A 581 35.28 11.22 -7.26
N ILE A 582 34.86 9.97 -7.44
CA ILE A 582 34.46 9.05 -6.36
C ILE A 582 35.48 7.90 -6.27
N ARG A 583 35.80 7.51 -5.04
CA ARG A 583 36.58 6.31 -4.72
C ARG A 583 35.77 5.40 -3.82
N LEU A 584 35.62 4.13 -4.21
CA LEU A 584 35.04 3.11 -3.35
C LEU A 584 36.03 2.76 -2.21
N ARG A 585 35.53 2.61 -1.00
CA ARG A 585 36.32 2.00 0.07
C ARG A 585 36.40 0.50 -0.20
N GLU A 586 37.63 -0.06 -0.04
CA GLU A 586 37.79 -1.51 -0.04
C GLU A 586 36.97 -2.10 1.11
N GLN A 587 36.05 -2.99 0.79
CA GLN A 587 35.40 -3.78 1.84
C GLN A 587 36.46 -4.68 2.47
N PRO A 588 36.47 -4.85 3.81
CA PRO A 588 37.28 -5.90 4.43
C PRO A 588 36.87 -7.21 3.76
N LYS A 589 37.85 -7.93 3.16
CA LYS A 589 37.59 -9.28 2.66
C LYS A 589 36.92 -10.06 3.78
N ALA A 590 35.71 -10.57 3.54
CA ALA A 590 35.08 -11.53 4.44
C ALA A 590 36.14 -12.63 4.68
N ALA A 591 36.46 -12.93 5.92
CA ALA A 591 37.41 -13.96 6.27
C ALA A 591 36.96 -15.26 5.62
N GLU A 592 37.64 -15.67 4.54
CA GLU A 592 37.55 -17.03 4.01
C GLU A 592 38.06 -17.95 5.12
N GLY A 593 37.19 -18.76 5.68
CA GLY A 593 37.66 -19.84 6.51
C GLY A 593 36.80 -20.11 7.74
N GLN A 594 35.83 -20.94 7.55
CA GLN A 594 35.64 -22.12 8.40
C GLN A 594 34.75 -23.11 7.64
N GLU A 595 35.37 -23.91 6.77
CA GLU A 595 34.81 -25.21 6.43
C GLU A 595 34.63 -25.98 7.75
N SER A 596 33.39 -26.17 8.15
CA SER A 596 33.04 -27.10 9.21
C SER A 596 33.35 -28.50 8.71
N ARG A 597 34.46 -29.08 9.20
CA ARG A 597 34.65 -30.52 9.20
C ARG A 597 33.53 -31.10 10.08
N SER A 598 32.56 -31.73 9.44
CA SER A 598 31.68 -32.68 10.10
C SER A 598 32.28 -34.07 9.95
N GLU A 599 32.71 -34.62 11.06
CA GLU A 599 32.69 -36.08 11.25
C GLU A 599 31.32 -36.51 11.77
#